data_22a4fce58ff4ff7eea35805d6a8d8683
#
_entry.id   22a4fce58ff4ff7eea35805d6a8d8683
#
_cell.length_a   1.000
_cell.length_b   1.000
_cell.length_c   1.000
_cell.angle_alpha   90.00
_cell.angle_beta   90.00
_cell.angle_gamma   90.00
#
_symmetry.space_group_name_H-M   'P 1'
#
loop_
_entity.id
_entity.type
_entity.pdbx_description
1 polymer ?
#
loop_
_entity_poly.entity_id
_entity_poly.type
_entity_poly.pdbx_seq_one_letter_code
_entity_poly.pdbx_strand_id
1 'polypeptide(L)'
;MNAEQRAVYDDIVSGPRARLVGPLKAALHNPALADRWQKMGALLRFGTSIPPRHSELVILVAARRWNSQLEWAIHAQAAQAAGLPQPVIDALCACQAPMFADAADAHVYEYARQLQQHGNVDEEVYQRVLGLYGEAGIVELGAILGYYTMVAMTLNVHQIPVPEEYAEPRLQVATQQGRPQLADLPPGQLSPVKEPLS
;
A
#
# COMPACT_ATOMS: atom_id res chain seq x y z
N MET A 1 -23.50 11.44 15.28
CA MET A 1 -22.24 12.21 15.30
C MET A 1 -22.41 13.44 16.19
N ASN A 2 -21.45 13.71 17.06
CA ASN A 2 -21.36 14.97 17.79
C ASN A 2 -20.78 16.09 16.87
N ALA A 3 -20.64 17.33 17.39
CA ALA A 3 -20.18 18.46 16.58
C ALA A 3 -18.75 18.29 16.03
N GLU A 4 -17.82 17.75 16.82
CA GLU A 4 -16.44 17.50 16.40
C GLU A 4 -16.36 16.44 15.31
N GLN A 5 -17.10 15.34 15.49
CA GLN A 5 -17.21 14.29 14.46
C GLN A 5 -17.80 14.82 13.15
N ARG A 6 -18.81 15.70 13.25
CA ARG A 6 -19.42 16.32 12.07
C ARG A 6 -18.44 17.20 11.32
N ALA A 7 -17.68 18.04 12.02
CA ALA A 7 -16.68 18.88 11.40
C ALA A 7 -15.61 18.08 10.63
N VAL A 8 -15.11 16.99 11.21
CA VAL A 8 -14.14 16.11 10.52
C VAL A 8 -14.79 15.37 9.35
N TYR A 9 -16.04 14.91 9.50
CA TYR A 9 -16.79 14.30 8.40
C TYR A 9 -16.94 15.26 7.22
N ASP A 10 -17.38 16.50 7.48
CA ASP A 10 -17.59 17.53 6.45
C ASP A 10 -16.26 17.87 5.74
N ASP A 11 -15.14 17.95 6.46
CA ASP A 11 -13.80 18.14 5.89
C ASP A 11 -13.39 16.98 4.96
N ILE A 12 -13.65 15.73 5.36
CA ILE A 12 -13.35 14.54 4.54
C ILE A 12 -14.16 14.54 3.24
N VAL A 13 -15.48 14.81 3.31
CA VAL A 13 -16.35 14.71 2.13
C VAL A 13 -16.24 15.90 1.19
N SER A 14 -15.80 17.06 1.67
CA SER A 14 -15.49 18.22 0.84
C SER A 14 -14.09 18.18 0.23
N GLY A 15 -13.22 17.32 0.73
CA GLY A 15 -11.85 17.15 0.25
C GLY A 15 -11.73 16.19 -0.96
N PRO A 16 -10.50 15.86 -1.38
CA PRO A 16 -10.24 15.04 -2.57
C PRO A 16 -10.77 13.61 -2.48
N ARG A 17 -11.11 13.12 -1.28
CA ARG A 17 -11.71 11.80 -1.08
C ARG A 17 -13.19 11.73 -1.44
N ALA A 18 -13.91 12.86 -1.35
CA ALA A 18 -15.33 13.04 -1.65
C ALA A 18 -16.32 12.12 -0.88
N ARG A 19 -15.81 11.21 -0.06
CA ARG A 19 -16.63 10.25 0.71
C ARG A 19 -15.90 9.73 1.94
N LEU A 20 -16.67 9.40 2.98
CA LEU A 20 -16.16 8.72 4.18
C LEU A 20 -16.22 7.20 3.96
N VAL A 21 -15.07 6.56 3.89
CA VAL A 21 -14.95 5.12 3.63
C VAL A 21 -14.04 4.41 4.62
N GLY A 22 -14.25 3.10 4.74
CA GLY A 22 -13.33 2.19 5.40
C GLY A 22 -12.90 2.62 6.81
N PRO A 23 -11.59 2.71 7.04
CA PRO A 23 -11.04 2.93 8.38
C PRO A 23 -11.38 4.30 8.96
N LEU A 24 -11.65 5.31 8.13
CA LEU A 24 -12.00 6.64 8.61
C LEU A 24 -13.37 6.67 9.33
N LYS A 25 -14.28 5.72 9.01
CA LYS A 25 -15.52 5.55 9.79
C LYS A 25 -15.22 5.17 11.25
N ALA A 26 -14.29 4.23 11.43
CA ALA A 26 -13.86 3.84 12.78
C ALA A 26 -13.08 4.97 13.47
N ALA A 27 -12.20 5.66 12.74
CA ALA A 27 -11.39 6.75 13.28
C ALA A 27 -12.23 7.93 13.80
N LEU A 28 -13.45 8.17 13.27
CA LEU A 28 -14.36 9.21 13.78
C LEU A 28 -14.75 9.08 15.24
N HIS A 29 -14.56 7.90 15.86
CA HIS A 29 -14.74 7.76 17.32
C HIS A 29 -13.69 8.57 18.11
N ASN A 30 -12.58 8.94 17.47
CA ASN A 30 -11.62 9.92 17.97
C ASN A 30 -11.42 11.03 16.91
N PRO A 31 -12.20 12.12 16.94
CA PRO A 31 -12.17 13.16 15.90
C PRO A 31 -10.78 13.79 15.71
N ALA A 32 -10.03 13.99 16.78
CA ALA A 32 -8.69 14.57 16.71
C ALA A 32 -7.69 13.66 16.00
N LEU A 33 -7.83 12.33 16.14
CA LEU A 33 -7.05 11.36 15.39
C LEU A 33 -7.52 11.29 13.93
N ALA A 34 -8.84 11.22 13.70
CA ALA A 34 -9.43 11.13 12.37
C ALA A 34 -9.04 12.32 11.49
N ASP A 35 -9.00 13.54 12.04
CA ASP A 35 -8.57 14.75 11.33
C ASP A 35 -7.13 14.61 10.80
N ARG A 36 -6.20 14.21 11.66
CA ARG A 36 -4.79 14.03 11.27
C ARG A 36 -4.59 12.88 10.31
N TRP A 37 -5.29 11.81 10.58
CA TRP A 37 -5.21 10.60 9.74
C TRP A 37 -5.69 10.87 8.32
N GLN A 38 -6.85 11.51 8.15
CA GLN A 38 -7.38 11.80 6.83
C GLN A 38 -6.48 12.76 6.05
N LYS A 39 -5.88 13.77 6.70
CA LYS A 39 -4.95 14.72 6.08
C LYS A 39 -3.65 14.04 5.64
N MET A 40 -3.06 13.22 6.52
CA MET A 40 -1.89 12.41 6.16
C MET A 40 -2.20 11.47 4.99
N GLY A 41 -3.33 10.78 5.04
CA GLY A 41 -3.71 9.87 3.95
C GLY A 41 -4.05 10.58 2.64
N ALA A 42 -4.54 11.82 2.68
CA ALA A 42 -4.72 12.63 1.48
C ALA A 42 -3.37 13.03 0.87
N LEU A 43 -2.41 13.45 1.70
CA LEU A 43 -1.05 13.75 1.26
C LEU A 43 -0.39 12.53 0.62
N LEU A 44 -0.41 11.38 1.30
CA LEU A 44 0.25 10.16 0.83
C LEU A 44 -0.36 9.59 -0.45
N ARG A 45 -1.65 9.84 -0.69
CA ARG A 45 -2.36 9.33 -1.87
C ARG A 45 -2.26 10.26 -3.07
N PHE A 46 -2.19 11.58 -2.86
CA PHE A 46 -2.35 12.57 -3.92
C PHE A 46 -1.23 13.60 -4.00
N GLY A 47 -0.34 13.67 -3.03
CA GLY A 47 0.66 14.72 -2.90
C GLY A 47 2.11 14.26 -2.80
N THR A 48 2.42 12.98 -3.01
CA THR A 48 3.79 12.46 -3.02
C THR A 48 4.42 12.56 -4.42
N SER A 49 5.74 12.46 -4.47
CA SER A 49 6.50 12.36 -5.72
C SER A 49 6.48 10.95 -6.33
N ILE A 50 5.99 9.95 -5.58
CA ILE A 50 5.96 8.55 -6.00
C ILE A 50 4.89 8.35 -7.08
N PRO A 51 5.23 7.77 -8.24
CA PRO A 51 4.25 7.47 -9.27
C PRO A 51 3.10 6.60 -8.74
N PRO A 52 1.85 6.83 -9.18
CA PRO A 52 0.69 6.05 -8.73
C PRO A 52 0.89 4.53 -8.83
N ARG A 53 1.53 4.05 -9.91
CA ARG A 53 1.86 2.63 -10.10
C ARG A 53 2.68 2.06 -8.94
N HIS A 54 3.69 2.77 -8.47
CA HIS A 54 4.55 2.33 -7.38
C HIS A 54 3.91 2.54 -6.01
N SER A 55 3.14 3.61 -5.82
CA SER A 55 2.34 3.78 -4.62
C SER A 55 1.35 2.62 -4.44
N GLU A 56 0.62 2.26 -5.49
CA GLU A 56 -0.35 1.16 -5.44
C GLU A 56 0.34 -0.21 -5.25
N LEU A 57 1.50 -0.43 -5.86
CA LEU A 57 2.30 -1.64 -5.64
C LEU A 57 2.68 -1.80 -4.17
N VAL A 58 3.18 -0.75 -3.52
CA VAL A 58 3.52 -0.73 -2.09
C VAL A 58 2.29 -0.98 -1.21
N ILE A 59 1.15 -0.40 -1.58
CA ILE A 59 -0.12 -0.61 -0.87
C ILE A 59 -0.57 -2.08 -0.99
N LEU A 60 -0.47 -2.68 -2.18
CA LEU A 60 -0.81 -4.10 -2.37
C LEU A 60 0.09 -5.03 -1.54
N VAL A 61 1.37 -4.71 -1.42
CA VAL A 61 2.30 -5.44 -0.54
C VAL A 61 1.81 -5.40 0.91
N ALA A 62 1.44 -4.22 1.42
CA ALA A 62 0.89 -4.07 2.77
C ALA A 62 -0.44 -4.83 2.91
N ALA A 63 -1.39 -4.61 2.00
CA ALA A 63 -2.71 -5.24 2.04
C ALA A 63 -2.61 -6.78 2.05
N ARG A 64 -1.70 -7.35 1.22
CA ARG A 64 -1.47 -8.80 1.16
C ARG A 64 -0.82 -9.32 2.42
N ARG A 65 0.22 -8.65 2.93
CA ARG A 65 0.94 -9.03 4.16
C ARG A 65 0.02 -9.09 5.38
N TRP A 66 -0.98 -8.22 5.43
CA TRP A 66 -1.94 -8.12 6.51
C TRP A 66 -3.28 -8.81 6.22
N ASN A 67 -3.45 -9.46 5.07
CA ASN A 67 -4.72 -10.06 4.64
C ASN A 67 -5.91 -9.07 4.70
N SER A 68 -5.69 -7.83 4.36
CA SER A 68 -6.70 -6.78 4.41
C SER A 68 -7.58 -6.82 3.16
N GLN A 69 -8.74 -7.49 3.26
CA GLN A 69 -9.62 -7.76 2.12
C GLN A 69 -10.12 -6.49 1.43
N LEU A 70 -10.63 -5.53 2.21
CA LEU A 70 -11.17 -4.30 1.63
C LEU A 70 -10.07 -3.43 1.01
N GLU A 71 -8.93 -3.32 1.67
CA GLU A 71 -7.79 -2.58 1.15
C GLU A 71 -7.28 -3.19 -0.14
N TRP A 72 -7.11 -4.52 -0.17
CA TRP A 72 -6.75 -5.25 -1.38
C TRP A 72 -7.72 -4.98 -2.52
N ALA A 73 -9.03 -5.14 -2.29
CA ALA A 73 -10.06 -5.00 -3.31
C ALA A 73 -10.07 -3.61 -3.96
N ILE A 74 -9.91 -2.56 -3.15
CA ILE A 74 -9.84 -1.17 -3.64
C ILE A 74 -8.54 -0.93 -4.43
N HIS A 75 -7.41 -1.35 -3.86
CA HIS A 75 -6.10 -0.99 -4.39
C HIS A 75 -5.64 -1.89 -5.55
N ALA A 76 -6.17 -3.11 -5.68
CA ALA A 76 -5.95 -3.94 -6.87
C ALA A 76 -6.53 -3.29 -8.15
N GLN A 77 -7.74 -2.72 -8.05
CA GLN A 77 -8.33 -1.98 -9.16
C GLN A 77 -7.54 -0.69 -9.48
N ALA A 78 -7.12 0.04 -8.43
CA ALA A 78 -6.32 1.25 -8.60
C ALA A 78 -4.94 0.95 -9.20
N ALA A 79 -4.29 -0.13 -8.78
CA ALA A 79 -3.01 -0.59 -9.31
C ALA A 79 -3.11 -0.96 -10.81
N GLN A 80 -4.18 -1.68 -11.18
CA GLN A 80 -4.45 -1.99 -12.59
C GLN A 80 -4.66 -0.71 -13.41
N ALA A 81 -5.45 0.23 -12.89
CA ALA A 81 -5.69 1.53 -13.54
C ALA A 81 -4.40 2.38 -13.65
N ALA A 82 -3.47 2.23 -12.70
CA ALA A 82 -2.15 2.86 -12.71
C ALA A 82 -1.13 2.13 -13.62
N GLY A 83 -1.55 1.06 -14.30
CA GLY A 83 -0.72 0.33 -15.27
C GLY A 83 0.12 -0.81 -14.67
N LEU A 84 -0.13 -1.24 -13.44
CA LEU A 84 0.49 -2.46 -12.93
C LEU A 84 -0.10 -3.68 -13.66
N PRO A 85 0.73 -4.57 -14.25
CA PRO A 85 0.23 -5.71 -15.02
C PRO A 85 -0.59 -6.69 -14.17
N GLN A 86 -1.71 -7.18 -14.71
CA GLN A 86 -2.56 -8.14 -14.01
C GLN A 86 -1.80 -9.38 -13.50
N PRO A 87 -0.86 -10.00 -14.27
CA PRO A 87 -0.08 -11.13 -13.75
C PRO A 87 0.74 -10.82 -12.49
N VAL A 88 1.20 -9.57 -12.32
CA VAL A 88 1.88 -9.13 -11.09
C VAL A 88 0.89 -9.08 -9.93
N ILE A 89 -0.29 -8.49 -10.14
CA ILE A 89 -1.36 -8.43 -9.12
C ILE A 89 -1.78 -9.84 -8.70
N ASP A 90 -1.95 -10.75 -9.66
CA ASP A 90 -2.33 -12.15 -9.40
C ASP A 90 -1.25 -12.90 -8.59
N ALA A 91 0.02 -12.72 -8.93
CA ALA A 91 1.13 -13.30 -8.20
C ALA A 91 1.18 -12.79 -6.74
N LEU A 92 1.02 -11.49 -6.54
CA LEU A 92 0.92 -10.89 -5.20
C LEU A 92 -0.26 -11.48 -4.41
N CYS A 93 -1.44 -11.59 -5.04
CA CYS A 93 -2.62 -12.18 -4.44
C CYS A 93 -2.36 -13.61 -3.94
N ALA A 94 -1.65 -14.40 -4.74
CA ALA A 94 -1.31 -15.80 -4.44
C ALA A 94 -0.08 -15.96 -3.53
N CYS A 95 0.56 -14.88 -3.08
CA CYS A 95 1.88 -14.91 -2.41
C CYS A 95 2.97 -15.63 -3.23
N GLN A 96 2.86 -15.57 -4.54
CA GLN A 96 3.89 -16.08 -5.46
C GLN A 96 4.84 -14.95 -5.86
N ALA A 97 6.03 -15.33 -6.32
CA ALA A 97 7.01 -14.36 -6.80
C ALA A 97 6.49 -13.66 -8.07
N PRO A 98 6.29 -12.33 -8.05
CA PRO A 98 5.88 -11.61 -9.24
C PRO A 98 7.04 -11.54 -10.24
N MET A 99 6.72 -11.55 -11.53
CA MET A 99 7.67 -11.32 -12.61
C MET A 99 7.49 -9.89 -13.14
N PHE A 100 8.47 -9.06 -12.91
CA PHE A 100 8.47 -7.67 -13.35
C PHE A 100 9.22 -7.51 -14.67
N ALA A 101 8.61 -6.82 -15.63
CA ALA A 101 9.28 -6.38 -16.85
C ALA A 101 10.07 -5.09 -16.63
N ASP A 102 9.68 -4.29 -15.64
CA ASP A 102 10.34 -3.04 -15.26
C ASP A 102 11.16 -3.26 -13.98
N ALA A 103 12.44 -2.92 -14.04
CA ALA A 103 13.34 -3.05 -12.91
C ALA A 103 12.96 -2.14 -11.73
N ALA A 104 12.33 -0.98 -11.99
CA ALA A 104 11.87 -0.09 -10.94
C ALA A 104 10.75 -0.72 -10.12
N ASP A 105 9.79 -1.41 -10.77
CA ASP A 105 8.75 -2.18 -10.08
C ASP A 105 9.37 -3.26 -9.16
N ALA A 106 10.38 -3.97 -9.66
CA ALA A 106 11.06 -5.02 -8.90
C ALA A 106 11.75 -4.45 -7.65
N HIS A 107 12.46 -3.32 -7.79
CA HIS A 107 13.12 -2.67 -6.66
C HIS A 107 12.13 -2.14 -5.62
N VAL A 108 11.03 -1.53 -6.06
CA VAL A 108 9.97 -1.03 -5.17
C VAL A 108 9.27 -2.18 -4.45
N TYR A 109 8.97 -3.27 -5.15
CA TYR A 109 8.42 -4.47 -4.53
C TYR A 109 9.34 -5.02 -3.44
N GLU A 110 10.62 -5.21 -3.77
CA GLU A 110 11.58 -5.80 -2.85
C GLU A 110 11.79 -4.92 -1.61
N TYR A 111 11.87 -3.60 -1.79
CA TYR A 111 11.89 -2.63 -0.70
C TYR A 111 10.68 -2.81 0.24
N ALA A 112 9.49 -2.80 -0.33
CA ALA A 112 8.26 -2.92 0.46
C ALA A 112 8.13 -4.29 1.13
N ARG A 113 8.52 -5.38 0.44
CA ARG A 113 8.51 -6.73 0.95
C ARG A 113 9.44 -6.90 2.15
N GLN A 114 10.70 -6.47 2.01
CA GLN A 114 11.69 -6.58 3.08
C GLN A 114 11.25 -5.77 4.30
N LEU A 115 10.82 -4.53 4.10
CA LEU A 115 10.36 -3.68 5.20
C LEU A 115 9.14 -4.28 5.92
N GLN A 116 8.20 -4.88 5.18
CA GLN A 116 7.02 -5.53 5.76
C GLN A 116 7.33 -6.86 6.47
N GLN A 117 8.30 -7.62 6.00
CA GLN A 117 8.62 -8.94 6.56
C GLN A 117 9.67 -8.90 7.65
N HIS A 118 10.68 -8.06 7.48
CA HIS A 118 11.86 -8.03 8.34
C HIS A 118 11.97 -6.76 9.19
N GLY A 119 11.21 -5.72 8.85
CA GLY A 119 11.29 -4.40 9.51
C GLY A 119 12.55 -3.62 9.13
N ASN A 120 13.29 -4.09 8.13
CA ASN A 120 14.55 -3.53 7.63
C ASN A 120 14.63 -3.76 6.11
N VAL A 121 15.53 -3.05 5.46
CA VAL A 121 15.83 -3.16 4.03
C VAL A 121 17.34 -3.32 3.85
N ASP A 122 17.76 -4.24 3.00
CA ASP A 122 19.16 -4.43 2.66
C ASP A 122 19.73 -3.20 1.95
N GLU A 123 21.01 -2.91 2.20
CA GLU A 123 21.69 -1.73 1.66
C GLU A 123 21.59 -1.66 0.13
N GLU A 124 21.74 -2.78 -0.56
CA GLU A 124 21.64 -2.83 -2.02
C GLU A 124 20.25 -2.41 -2.51
N VAL A 125 19.20 -2.91 -1.88
CA VAL A 125 17.81 -2.56 -2.23
C VAL A 125 17.53 -1.10 -1.89
N TYR A 126 17.99 -0.63 -0.73
CA TYR A 126 17.88 0.77 -0.32
C TYR A 126 18.51 1.70 -1.34
N GLN A 127 19.75 1.45 -1.77
CA GLN A 127 20.48 2.29 -2.73
C GLN A 127 19.80 2.33 -4.10
N ARG A 128 19.20 1.22 -4.53
CA ARG A 128 18.45 1.18 -5.80
C ARG A 128 17.20 2.07 -5.75
N VAL A 129 16.42 1.99 -4.67
CA VAL A 129 15.22 2.83 -4.50
C VAL A 129 15.59 4.29 -4.27
N LEU A 130 16.68 4.56 -3.54
CA LEU A 130 17.25 5.89 -3.38
C LEU A 130 17.64 6.50 -4.74
N GLY A 131 18.23 5.71 -5.61
CA GLY A 131 18.56 6.14 -6.98
C GLY A 131 17.34 6.46 -7.84
N LEU A 132 16.19 5.86 -7.57
CA LEU A 132 14.94 6.14 -8.29
C LEU A 132 14.26 7.43 -7.81
N TYR A 133 14.24 7.70 -6.49
CA TYR A 133 13.37 8.70 -5.90
C TYR A 133 14.05 9.70 -4.99
N GLY A 134 15.34 9.53 -4.74
CA GLY A 134 16.05 10.34 -3.75
C GLY A 134 15.59 10.13 -2.31
N GLU A 135 16.14 10.91 -1.40
CA GLU A 135 15.84 10.80 0.03
C GLU A 135 14.36 11.09 0.36
N ALA A 136 13.77 12.07 -0.32
CA ALA A 136 12.35 12.39 -0.14
C ALA A 136 11.45 11.22 -0.51
N GLY A 137 11.72 10.55 -1.63
CA GLY A 137 10.94 9.40 -2.06
C GLY A 137 11.08 8.18 -1.15
N ILE A 138 12.24 7.96 -0.55
CA ILE A 138 12.45 6.93 0.48
C ILE A 138 11.54 7.20 1.69
N VAL A 139 11.47 8.45 2.15
CA VAL A 139 10.59 8.84 3.26
C VAL A 139 9.12 8.65 2.88
N GLU A 140 8.74 9.05 1.66
CA GLU A 140 7.37 8.90 1.16
C GLU A 140 6.95 7.43 1.04
N LEU A 141 7.79 6.56 0.48
CA LEU A 141 7.51 5.12 0.37
C LEU A 141 7.36 4.46 1.74
N GLY A 142 8.25 4.78 2.68
CA GLY A 142 8.14 4.30 4.05
C GLY A 142 6.86 4.78 4.74
N ALA A 143 6.48 6.04 4.51
CA ALA A 143 5.25 6.62 5.04
C ALA A 143 3.99 5.98 4.42
N ILE A 144 3.97 5.75 3.10
CA ILE A 144 2.88 5.04 2.42
C ILE A 144 2.73 3.64 3.02
N LEU A 145 3.82 2.88 3.12
CA LEU A 145 3.80 1.51 3.63
C LEU A 145 3.31 1.44 5.08
N GLY A 146 3.82 2.32 5.95
CA GLY A 146 3.40 2.40 7.35
C GLY A 146 1.94 2.83 7.51
N TYR A 147 1.51 3.82 6.73
CA TYR A 147 0.12 4.31 6.73
C TYR A 147 -0.86 3.20 6.34
N TYR A 148 -0.61 2.48 5.24
CA TYR A 148 -1.49 1.42 4.78
C TYR A 148 -1.40 0.16 5.65
N THR A 149 -0.29 -0.08 6.34
CA THR A 149 -0.23 -1.06 7.44
C THR A 149 -1.19 -0.71 8.57
N MET A 150 -1.26 0.56 8.99
CA MET A 150 -2.22 1.03 9.99
C MET A 150 -3.67 0.91 9.48
N VAL A 151 -3.92 1.23 8.21
CA VAL A 151 -5.22 1.02 7.55
C VAL A 151 -5.62 -0.45 7.61
N ALA A 152 -4.75 -1.36 7.18
CA ALA A 152 -5.00 -2.80 7.21
C ALA A 152 -5.36 -3.31 8.61
N MET A 153 -4.58 -2.91 9.62
CA MET A 153 -4.85 -3.28 11.02
C MET A 153 -6.22 -2.80 11.47
N THR A 154 -6.60 -1.57 11.11
CA THR A 154 -7.90 -0.99 11.49
C THR A 154 -9.06 -1.70 10.79
N LEU A 155 -8.92 -1.98 9.50
CA LEU A 155 -9.93 -2.74 8.76
C LEU A 155 -10.14 -4.13 9.33
N ASN A 156 -9.04 -4.81 9.70
CA ASN A 156 -9.07 -6.17 10.23
C ASN A 156 -9.66 -6.22 11.64
N VAL A 157 -9.24 -5.33 12.56
CA VAL A 157 -9.74 -5.36 13.95
C VAL A 157 -11.23 -5.01 14.04
N HIS A 158 -11.70 -4.12 13.16
CA HIS A 158 -13.12 -3.75 13.09
C HIS A 158 -13.93 -4.64 12.14
N GLN A 159 -13.32 -5.64 11.50
CA GLN A 159 -13.96 -6.56 10.56
C GLN A 159 -14.82 -5.82 9.51
N ILE A 160 -14.28 -4.73 8.96
CA ILE A 160 -15.01 -3.89 8.01
C ILE A 160 -15.27 -4.71 6.74
N PRO A 161 -16.54 -4.90 6.34
CA PRO A 161 -16.88 -5.75 5.21
C PRO A 161 -16.41 -5.15 3.88
N VAL A 162 -16.11 -6.01 2.92
CA VAL A 162 -15.89 -5.61 1.53
C VAL A 162 -17.26 -5.36 0.89
N PRO A 163 -17.52 -4.15 0.36
CA PRO A 163 -18.74 -3.86 -0.37
C PRO A 163 -18.90 -4.74 -1.61
N GLU A 164 -20.15 -5.00 -2.02
CA GLU A 164 -20.45 -5.90 -3.14
C GLU A 164 -19.83 -5.45 -4.47
N GLU A 165 -19.65 -4.15 -4.67
CA GLU A 165 -18.99 -3.61 -5.87
C GLU A 165 -17.51 -4.02 -6.00
N TYR A 166 -16.90 -4.56 -4.94
CA TYR A 166 -15.51 -5.05 -4.91
C TYR A 166 -15.47 -6.60 -4.75
N ALA A 167 -16.41 -7.31 -5.33
CA ALA A 167 -16.63 -8.73 -5.00
C ALA A 167 -15.45 -9.67 -5.35
N GLU A 168 -14.62 -9.35 -6.37
CA GLU A 168 -13.53 -10.24 -6.82
C GLU A 168 -12.32 -9.44 -7.37
N PRO A 169 -11.08 -9.96 -7.30
CA PRO A 169 -10.67 -11.19 -6.61
C PRO A 169 -10.47 -10.97 -5.10
N ARG A 170 -10.97 -11.89 -4.28
CA ARG A 170 -10.73 -11.88 -2.83
C ARG A 170 -9.40 -12.55 -2.49
N LEU A 171 -8.70 -11.98 -1.52
CA LEU A 171 -7.56 -12.66 -0.92
C LEU A 171 -8.01 -13.98 -0.31
N GLN A 172 -7.37 -15.07 -0.69
CA GLN A 172 -7.54 -16.31 0.05
C GLN A 172 -6.97 -16.09 1.45
N VAL A 173 -7.84 -16.17 2.46
CA VAL A 173 -7.43 -16.07 3.84
C VAL A 173 -6.56 -17.28 4.11
N ALA A 174 -5.27 -17.06 4.29
CA ALA A 174 -4.40 -18.10 4.81
C ALA A 174 -4.98 -18.49 6.17
N THR A 175 -5.47 -19.73 6.26
CA THR A 175 -6.02 -20.31 7.48
C THR A 175 -5.07 -20.03 8.65
N GLN A 176 -5.58 -19.46 9.71
CA GLN A 176 -5.11 -19.34 11.11
C GLN A 176 -3.62 -19.49 11.49
N GLN A 177 -2.69 -19.72 10.58
CA GLN A 177 -1.29 -20.00 10.83
C GLN A 177 -0.37 -18.83 10.39
N GLY A 178 -0.51 -17.69 11.05
CA GLY A 178 0.44 -16.61 10.87
C GLY A 178 0.11 -15.66 9.69
N ARG A 179 0.93 -14.60 9.56
CA ARG A 179 0.80 -13.63 8.47
C ARG A 179 1.33 -14.23 7.16
N PRO A 180 0.67 -13.93 6.01
CA PRO A 180 1.16 -14.37 4.71
C PRO A 180 2.62 -13.96 4.49
N GLN A 181 3.42 -14.87 3.98
CA GLN A 181 4.79 -14.57 3.56
C GLN A 181 4.76 -14.16 2.09
N LEU A 182 5.34 -13.00 1.80
CA LEU A 182 5.51 -12.53 0.44
C LEU A 182 6.74 -13.22 -0.16
N ALA A 183 6.64 -13.65 -1.41
CA ALA A 183 7.70 -14.40 -2.04
C ALA A 183 8.91 -13.52 -2.39
N ASP A 184 10.10 -14.08 -2.21
CA ASP A 184 11.33 -13.48 -2.72
C ASP A 184 11.32 -13.42 -4.24
N LEU A 185 11.97 -12.41 -4.81
CA LEU A 185 12.14 -12.35 -6.25
C LEU A 185 13.09 -13.46 -6.75
N PRO A 186 12.83 -14.03 -7.94
CA PRO A 186 13.74 -14.96 -8.55
C PRO A 186 15.12 -14.31 -8.79
N PRO A 187 16.22 -15.09 -8.75
CA PRO A 187 17.54 -14.60 -9.11
C PRO A 187 17.55 -13.86 -10.46
N GLY A 188 18.19 -12.71 -10.52
CA GLY A 188 18.34 -11.90 -11.74
C GLY A 188 17.21 -10.88 -11.99
N GLN A 189 16.15 -10.86 -11.20
CA GLN A 189 15.11 -9.82 -11.27
C GLN A 189 15.61 -8.46 -10.73
N LEU A 190 16.51 -8.48 -9.77
CA LEU A 190 17.21 -7.30 -9.28
C LEU A 190 18.47 -7.09 -10.11
N SER A 191 18.32 -6.63 -11.33
CA SER A 191 19.48 -6.30 -12.18
C SER A 191 20.29 -5.15 -11.56
N PRO A 192 21.64 -5.14 -11.70
CA PRO A 192 22.44 -4.01 -11.25
C PRO A 192 21.95 -2.72 -11.93
N VAL A 193 21.84 -1.65 -11.14
CA VAL A 193 21.60 -0.31 -11.68
C VAL A 193 22.73 -0.02 -12.66
N LYS A 194 22.42 0.33 -13.91
CA LYS A 194 23.45 0.88 -14.81
C LYS A 194 23.99 2.13 -14.13
N GLU A 195 25.30 2.15 -13.88
CA GLU A 195 25.97 3.36 -13.39
C GLU A 195 25.59 4.53 -14.31
N PRO A 196 25.26 5.70 -13.74
CA PRO A 196 25.08 6.87 -14.57
C PRO A 196 26.36 7.07 -15.39
N LEU A 197 26.22 7.16 -16.71
CA LEU A 197 27.32 7.51 -17.62
C LEU A 197 27.94 8.80 -17.10
N SER A 198 29.19 8.71 -16.62
CA SER A 198 30.04 9.80 -16.14
C SER A 198 30.26 10.87 -17.19
#